data_2d457ed9261a608b33b2340be97aef5c
#
_entry.id   2d457ed9261a608b33b2340be97aef5c
#
_cell.length_a   1.000
_cell.length_b   1.000
_cell.length_c   1.000
_cell.angle_alpha   90.00
_cell.angle_beta   90.00
_cell.angle_gamma   90.00
#
_symmetry.space_group_name_H-M   'P 1'
#
loop_
_entity.id
_entity.type
_entity.pdbx_description
1 polymer ?
#
loop_
_entity_poly.entity_id
_entity_poly.type
_entity_poly.pdbx_seq_one_letter_code
_entity_poly.pdbx_strand_id
1 'polypeptide(L)'
;MTVVKAGNKDTFSGKVGNLVVVSRGETTYLRSMPNYTNESWTPKQARARRRFSIVSKFCMGYKLKLIVPIWNLLPGNACGYSQFLGANSQAFDSEGVIGDWSMLNFSNGSLPPPLQVTAERVGDQITVGWVNDPNVAPDRLNDELWLMALAGDRVDGPVRTSLSRGMQGGVVASVVPSASALYLFFAAPDRKAFSPDRFVAI
;
A
#
# COMPACT_ATOMS: atom_id res chain seq x y z
N MET A 1 -21.23 9.76 29.71
CA MET A 1 -19.84 9.45 29.34
C MET A 1 -18.96 10.07 30.42
N THR A 2 -18.29 9.26 31.22
CA THR A 2 -17.44 9.76 32.33
C THR A 2 -16.01 9.77 31.84
N VAL A 3 -15.39 10.94 31.82
CA VAL A 3 -13.96 11.09 31.43
C VAL A 3 -13.15 11.04 32.74
N VAL A 4 -12.23 10.08 32.81
CA VAL A 4 -11.28 9.99 33.92
C VAL A 4 -9.95 10.58 33.42
N LYS A 5 -9.52 11.69 34.02
CA LYS A 5 -8.16 12.23 33.76
C LYS A 5 -7.17 11.44 34.61
N ALA A 6 -6.33 10.65 33.99
CA ALA A 6 -5.22 9.98 34.66
C ALA A 6 -4.04 10.95 34.78
N GLY A 7 -3.60 11.22 36.01
CA GLY A 7 -2.49 12.12 36.31
C GLY A 7 -1.12 11.46 36.27
N ASN A 8 -0.94 10.24 35.74
CA ASN A 8 0.34 9.55 35.61
C ASN A 8 0.39 8.68 34.35
N LYS A 9 1.61 8.46 33.85
CA LYS A 9 1.92 7.81 32.55
C LYS A 9 1.51 6.34 32.36
N ASP A 10 0.81 5.74 33.31
CA ASP A 10 0.29 4.38 33.20
C ASP A 10 -1.07 4.39 32.49
N THR A 11 -1.03 4.36 31.17
CA THR A 11 -2.23 4.23 30.33
C THR A 11 -2.79 2.81 30.45
N PHE A 12 -3.74 2.64 31.35
CA PHE A 12 -4.48 1.38 31.46
C PHE A 12 -5.55 1.33 30.36
N SER A 13 -5.52 0.30 29.52
CA SER A 13 -6.56 -0.01 28.56
C SER A 13 -6.95 -1.48 28.66
N GLY A 14 -8.23 -1.78 28.57
CA GLY A 14 -8.69 -3.16 28.67
C GLY A 14 -10.14 -3.30 29.06
N LYS A 15 -10.58 -4.54 29.27
CA LYS A 15 -11.94 -4.89 29.66
C LYS A 15 -12.00 -5.11 31.17
N VAL A 16 -12.96 -4.47 31.84
CA VAL A 16 -13.26 -4.66 33.26
C VAL A 16 -14.77 -4.91 33.40
N GLY A 17 -15.14 -6.18 33.53
CA GLY A 17 -16.56 -6.56 33.56
C GLY A 17 -17.29 -6.16 32.27
N ASN A 18 -18.36 -5.38 32.41
CA ASN A 18 -19.14 -4.82 31.30
C ASN A 18 -18.61 -3.46 30.80
N LEU A 19 -17.48 -3.00 31.30
CA LEU A 19 -16.86 -1.74 30.92
C LEU A 19 -15.58 -2.01 30.12
N VAL A 20 -15.32 -1.12 29.18
CA VAL A 20 -14.06 -1.07 28.42
C VAL A 20 -13.39 0.26 28.72
N VAL A 21 -12.18 0.19 29.25
CA VAL A 21 -11.29 1.33 29.41
C VAL A 21 -10.54 1.55 28.10
N VAL A 22 -10.64 2.72 27.51
CA VAL A 22 -9.96 3.09 26.27
C VAL A 22 -9.08 4.30 26.54
N SER A 23 -7.78 4.14 26.30
CA SER A 23 -6.82 5.24 26.33
C SER A 23 -6.48 5.66 24.92
N ARG A 24 -6.61 6.96 24.60
CA ARG A 24 -6.25 7.54 23.33
C ARG A 24 -5.46 8.82 23.55
N GLY A 25 -4.16 8.74 23.37
CA GLY A 25 -3.24 9.81 23.76
C GLY A 25 -3.34 10.06 25.29
N GLU A 26 -3.52 11.30 25.68
CA GLU A 26 -3.63 11.70 27.10
C GLU A 26 -5.03 11.50 27.71
N THR A 27 -5.99 11.02 26.91
CA THR A 27 -7.37 10.86 27.36
C THR A 27 -7.71 9.40 27.60
N THR A 28 -8.17 9.08 28.80
CA THR A 28 -8.72 7.77 29.14
C THR A 28 -10.23 7.92 29.41
N TYR A 29 -11.03 7.10 28.77
CA TYR A 29 -12.48 7.08 28.99
C TYR A 29 -13.00 5.65 29.15
N LEU A 30 -14.12 5.57 29.86
CA LEU A 30 -14.86 4.34 30.09
C LEU A 30 -16.09 4.31 29.18
N ARG A 31 -16.32 3.19 28.54
CA ARG A 31 -17.57 2.94 27.81
C ARG A 31 -18.15 1.58 28.20
N SER A 32 -19.46 1.44 28.11
CA SER A 32 -20.08 0.13 28.21
C SER A 32 -19.65 -0.76 27.04
N MET A 33 -19.54 -2.05 27.31
CA MET A 33 -19.28 -3.04 26.26
C MET A 33 -20.50 -3.09 25.33
N PRO A 34 -20.31 -2.90 24.02
CA PRO A 34 -21.43 -3.01 23.09
C PRO A 34 -21.88 -4.47 22.99
N ASN A 35 -23.20 -4.66 23.05
CA ASN A 35 -23.81 -5.98 22.86
C ASN A 35 -24.08 -6.19 21.36
N TYR A 36 -23.14 -6.83 20.68
CA TYR A 36 -23.31 -7.14 19.25
C TYR A 36 -23.94 -8.53 19.11
N THR A 37 -25.17 -8.56 18.61
CA THR A 37 -25.77 -9.78 18.08
C THR A 37 -25.55 -9.81 16.55
N ASN A 38 -25.43 -10.97 15.95
CA ASN A 38 -25.29 -11.11 14.49
C ASN A 38 -26.46 -10.51 13.70
N GLU A 39 -27.62 -10.37 14.35
CA GLU A 39 -28.84 -9.78 13.80
C GLU A 39 -28.90 -8.24 13.89
N SER A 40 -27.94 -7.61 14.57
CA SER A 40 -27.95 -6.16 14.81
C SER A 40 -27.42 -5.33 13.65
N TRP A 41 -26.94 -5.95 12.57
CA TRP A 41 -26.36 -5.22 11.45
C TRP A 41 -27.34 -4.98 10.31
N THR A 42 -27.41 -3.73 9.90
CA THR A 42 -28.15 -3.40 8.69
C THR A 42 -27.46 -4.03 7.46
N PRO A 43 -28.19 -4.31 6.36
CA PRO A 43 -27.58 -4.84 5.13
C PRO A 43 -26.42 -3.99 4.61
N LYS A 44 -26.50 -2.65 4.76
CA LYS A 44 -25.42 -1.71 4.41
C LYS A 44 -24.17 -1.93 5.26
N GLN A 45 -24.33 -2.13 6.56
CA GLN A 45 -23.20 -2.40 7.47
C GLN A 45 -22.57 -3.77 7.19
N ALA A 46 -23.38 -4.79 6.92
CA ALA A 46 -22.89 -6.12 6.58
C ALA A 46 -22.04 -6.07 5.29
N ARG A 47 -22.51 -5.36 4.25
CA ARG A 47 -21.78 -5.16 2.99
C ARG A 47 -20.47 -4.40 3.20
N ALA A 48 -20.46 -3.31 3.96
CA ALA A 48 -19.25 -2.54 4.27
C ALA A 48 -18.21 -3.38 5.01
N ARG A 49 -18.64 -4.23 5.96
CA ARG A 49 -17.75 -5.15 6.69
C ARG A 49 -17.16 -6.23 5.78
N ARG A 50 -17.99 -6.81 4.89
CA ARG A 50 -17.53 -7.79 3.91
C ARG A 50 -16.46 -7.18 2.99
N ARG A 51 -16.74 -6.00 2.41
CA ARG A 51 -15.77 -5.25 1.59
C ARG A 51 -14.46 -5.01 2.36
N PHE A 52 -14.54 -4.47 3.57
CA PHE A 52 -13.37 -4.22 4.40
C PHE A 52 -12.55 -5.49 4.67
N SER A 53 -13.23 -6.63 4.93
CA SER A 53 -12.54 -7.91 5.15
C SER A 53 -11.77 -8.38 3.92
N ILE A 54 -12.33 -8.18 2.72
CA ILE A 54 -11.69 -8.55 1.45
C ILE A 54 -10.47 -7.67 1.20
N VAL A 55 -10.62 -6.34 1.30
CA VAL A 55 -9.52 -5.37 1.14
C VAL A 55 -8.40 -5.63 2.17
N SER A 56 -8.79 -5.91 3.41
CA SER A 56 -7.84 -6.23 4.48
C SER A 56 -7.03 -7.48 4.17
N LYS A 57 -7.67 -8.55 3.67
CA LYS A 57 -6.98 -9.79 3.26
C LYS A 57 -6.02 -9.54 2.09
N PHE A 58 -6.45 -8.78 1.09
CA PHE A 58 -5.59 -8.36 -0.01
C PHE A 58 -4.34 -7.64 0.50
N CYS A 59 -4.51 -6.61 1.34
CA CYS A 59 -3.40 -5.85 1.91
C CYS A 59 -2.46 -6.73 2.75
N MET A 60 -3.00 -7.68 3.53
CA MET A 60 -2.17 -8.58 4.33
C MET A 60 -1.27 -9.48 3.49
N GLY A 61 -1.65 -9.81 2.26
CA GLY A 61 -0.80 -10.56 1.31
C GLY A 61 0.50 -9.84 0.98
N TYR A 62 0.53 -8.51 1.10
CA TYR A 62 1.71 -7.68 0.81
C TYR A 62 2.47 -7.22 2.07
N LYS A 63 2.10 -7.72 3.27
CA LYS A 63 2.67 -7.24 4.54
C LYS A 63 4.20 -7.27 4.57
N LEU A 64 4.81 -8.40 4.29
CA LEU A 64 6.27 -8.58 4.35
C LEU A 64 6.98 -8.03 3.12
N LYS A 65 6.30 -8.00 1.97
CA LYS A 65 6.89 -7.63 0.69
C LYS A 65 6.92 -6.12 0.46
N LEU A 66 5.90 -5.39 0.94
CA LEU A 66 5.72 -3.96 0.66
C LEU A 66 5.46 -3.14 1.93
N ILE A 67 4.55 -3.59 2.81
CA ILE A 67 4.14 -2.75 3.94
C ILE A 67 5.31 -2.54 4.90
N VAL A 68 5.99 -3.59 5.28
CA VAL A 68 7.13 -3.49 6.20
C VAL A 68 8.31 -2.73 5.59
N PRO A 69 8.79 -3.04 4.36
CA PRO A 69 9.97 -2.37 3.81
C PRO A 69 9.71 -0.99 3.20
N ILE A 70 8.48 -0.67 2.80
CA ILE A 70 8.17 0.59 2.09
C ILE A 70 7.23 1.46 2.92
N TRP A 71 6.02 0.97 3.20
CA TRP A 71 4.96 1.79 3.79
C TRP A 71 5.20 2.17 5.25
N ASN A 72 5.97 1.38 6.01
CA ASN A 72 6.37 1.75 7.36
C ASN A 72 7.44 2.87 7.40
N LEU A 73 8.06 3.19 6.27
CA LEU A 73 9.01 4.31 6.16
C LEU A 73 8.30 5.66 5.94
N LEU A 74 7.02 5.63 5.58
CA LEU A 74 6.27 6.85 5.32
C LEU A 74 6.05 7.64 6.60
N PRO A 75 6.17 8.98 6.54
CA PRO A 75 5.89 9.83 7.69
C PRO A 75 4.40 9.81 8.04
N GLY A 76 4.08 10.09 9.30
CA GLY A 76 2.72 10.23 9.78
C GLY A 76 2.42 9.38 11.02
N ASN A 77 1.25 9.63 11.62
CA ASN A 77 0.80 8.94 12.84
C ASN A 77 0.11 7.59 12.56
N ALA A 78 -0.18 7.27 11.29
CA ALA A 78 -0.77 6.01 10.90
C ALA A 78 0.32 4.98 10.61
N CYS A 79 0.11 3.73 11.04
CA CYS A 79 1.03 2.65 10.67
C CYS A 79 0.96 2.37 9.16
N GLY A 80 2.06 1.86 8.59
CA GLY A 80 2.15 1.60 7.15
C GLY A 80 1.02 0.70 6.61
N TYR A 81 0.53 -0.24 7.42
CA TYR A 81 -0.63 -1.04 7.04
C TYR A 81 -1.90 -0.19 6.83
N SER A 82 -2.19 0.74 7.72
CA SER A 82 -3.35 1.61 7.60
C SER A 82 -3.23 2.56 6.40
N GLN A 83 -2.02 3.05 6.13
CA GLN A 83 -1.73 3.88 4.96
C GLN A 83 -1.91 3.08 3.66
N PHE A 84 -1.36 1.87 3.56
CA PHE A 84 -1.51 0.98 2.41
C PHE A 84 -2.97 0.60 2.16
N LEU A 85 -3.71 0.24 3.22
CA LEU A 85 -5.13 -0.07 3.14
C LEU A 85 -5.94 1.13 2.67
N GLY A 86 -5.65 2.32 3.20
CA GLY A 86 -6.31 3.57 2.78
C GLY A 86 -6.10 3.87 1.31
N ALA A 87 -4.85 3.77 0.83
CA ALA A 87 -4.47 4.03 -0.57
C ALA A 87 -5.15 3.06 -1.55
N ASN A 88 -5.35 1.79 -1.15
CA ASN A 88 -5.87 0.76 -2.04
C ASN A 88 -7.38 0.52 -1.91
N SER A 89 -8.02 1.02 -0.86
CA SER A 89 -9.44 0.74 -0.61
C SER A 89 -10.38 1.23 -1.72
N GLN A 90 -10.01 2.27 -2.46
CA GLN A 90 -10.84 2.84 -3.53
C GLN A 90 -10.83 2.00 -4.81
N ALA A 91 -9.83 1.18 -5.05
CA ALA A 91 -9.78 0.27 -6.19
C ALA A 91 -10.84 -0.85 -6.12
N PHE A 92 -11.45 -1.06 -4.94
CA PHE A 92 -12.45 -2.09 -4.72
C PHE A 92 -13.86 -1.50 -4.74
N ASP A 93 -14.78 -2.16 -5.40
CA ASP A 93 -16.20 -1.83 -5.40
C ASP A 93 -16.90 -2.18 -4.08
N SER A 94 -18.24 -2.03 -4.03
CA SER A 94 -19.06 -2.34 -2.86
C SER A 94 -19.06 -3.83 -2.49
N GLU A 95 -18.79 -4.71 -3.42
CA GLU A 95 -18.74 -6.18 -3.22
C GLU A 95 -17.30 -6.67 -2.94
N GLY A 96 -16.31 -5.79 -3.05
CA GLY A 96 -14.91 -6.11 -2.83
C GLY A 96 -14.19 -6.64 -4.07
N VAL A 97 -14.71 -6.37 -5.25
CA VAL A 97 -14.06 -6.70 -6.52
C VAL A 97 -13.20 -5.52 -6.96
N ILE A 98 -12.01 -5.79 -7.51
CA ILE A 98 -11.17 -4.75 -8.10
C ILE A 98 -11.77 -4.37 -9.46
N GLY A 99 -12.29 -3.14 -9.55
CA GLY A 99 -12.89 -2.64 -10.79
C GLY A 99 -11.86 -2.07 -11.76
N ASP A 100 -10.84 -1.43 -11.23
CA ASP A 100 -9.76 -0.80 -12.00
C ASP A 100 -8.41 -1.06 -11.33
N TRP A 101 -7.59 -1.88 -11.97
CA TRP A 101 -6.26 -2.25 -11.47
C TRP A 101 -5.29 -1.06 -11.45
N SER A 102 -5.48 -0.06 -12.31
CA SER A 102 -4.64 1.14 -12.34
C SER A 102 -4.76 2.00 -11.09
N MET A 103 -5.81 1.81 -10.30
CA MET A 103 -6.04 2.52 -9.03
C MET A 103 -5.29 1.91 -7.85
N LEU A 104 -4.64 0.76 -8.02
CA LEU A 104 -3.83 0.16 -6.96
C LEU A 104 -2.51 0.91 -6.80
N ASN A 105 -2.05 0.99 -5.55
CA ASN A 105 -0.81 1.63 -5.16
C ASN A 105 0.05 0.64 -4.37
N PHE A 106 1.17 0.22 -4.92
CA PHE A 106 2.08 -0.73 -4.27
C PHE A 106 3.26 -0.04 -3.61
N SER A 107 3.63 1.14 -4.08
CA SER A 107 4.71 1.96 -3.52
C SER A 107 4.29 3.40 -3.32
N ASN A 108 4.83 4.01 -2.29
CA ASN A 108 4.69 5.44 -2.02
C ASN A 108 5.94 5.93 -1.30
N GLY A 109 6.21 7.23 -1.35
CA GLY A 109 7.35 7.82 -0.66
C GLY A 109 7.73 9.18 -1.19
N SER A 110 8.94 9.61 -0.84
CA SER A 110 9.44 10.97 -1.10
C SER A 110 10.24 11.11 -2.40
N LEU A 111 10.61 9.99 -3.05
CA LEU A 111 11.33 10.07 -4.30
C LEU A 111 10.41 10.48 -5.46
N PRO A 112 10.89 11.24 -6.43
CA PRO A 112 10.14 11.51 -7.65
C PRO A 112 9.79 10.21 -8.38
N PRO A 113 8.53 10.02 -8.82
CA PRO A 113 8.13 8.83 -9.56
C PRO A 113 8.69 8.84 -10.99
N PRO A 114 8.71 7.69 -11.69
CA PRO A 114 8.93 7.67 -13.13
C PRO A 114 7.77 8.39 -13.83
N LEU A 115 8.07 9.22 -14.82
CA LEU A 115 7.08 9.94 -15.61
C LEU A 115 6.96 9.31 -16.99
N GLN A 116 5.81 9.47 -17.67
CA GLN A 116 5.57 9.02 -19.04
C GLN A 116 6.05 7.58 -19.27
N VAL A 117 5.66 6.68 -18.35
CA VAL A 117 6.09 5.28 -18.39
C VAL A 117 5.52 4.57 -19.63
N THR A 118 6.35 3.79 -20.27
CA THR A 118 6.00 2.91 -21.39
C THR A 118 6.42 1.48 -21.11
N ALA A 119 5.69 0.52 -21.64
CA ALA A 119 6.05 -0.88 -21.58
C ALA A 119 5.61 -1.56 -22.88
N GLU A 120 6.51 -2.32 -23.47
CA GLU A 120 6.25 -3.09 -24.70
C GLU A 120 6.80 -4.51 -24.53
N ARG A 121 6.03 -5.48 -24.98
CA ARG A 121 6.45 -6.89 -24.97
C ARG A 121 6.98 -7.29 -26.35
N VAL A 122 8.20 -7.82 -26.37
CA VAL A 122 8.79 -8.43 -27.55
C VAL A 122 9.27 -9.85 -27.20
N GLY A 123 8.50 -10.85 -27.62
CA GLY A 123 8.72 -12.24 -27.21
C GLY A 123 8.56 -12.40 -25.69
N ASP A 124 9.58 -12.96 -25.05
CA ASP A 124 9.63 -13.18 -23.60
C ASP A 124 10.21 -11.99 -22.81
N GLN A 125 10.56 -10.93 -23.49
CA GLN A 125 11.14 -9.74 -22.87
C GLN A 125 10.14 -8.59 -22.85
N ILE A 126 10.19 -7.79 -21.78
CA ILE A 126 9.46 -6.55 -21.66
C ILE A 126 10.47 -5.41 -21.64
N THR A 127 10.34 -4.49 -22.60
CA THR A 127 11.09 -3.24 -22.60
C THR A 127 10.28 -2.18 -21.90
N VAL A 128 10.87 -1.51 -20.91
CA VAL A 128 10.25 -0.40 -20.18
C VAL A 128 11.02 0.88 -20.47
N GLY A 129 10.28 2.00 -20.53
CA GLY A 129 10.83 3.34 -20.66
C GLY A 129 10.17 4.32 -19.72
N TRP A 130 10.86 5.37 -19.36
CA TRP A 130 10.34 6.48 -18.54
C TRP A 130 11.10 7.76 -18.81
N VAL A 131 10.50 8.87 -18.39
CA VAL A 131 11.15 10.19 -18.37
C VAL A 131 11.40 10.56 -16.92
N ASN A 132 12.55 11.11 -16.62
CA ASN A 132 12.87 11.66 -15.31
C ASN A 132 12.24 13.05 -15.13
N ASP A 133 11.88 13.39 -13.89
CA ASP A 133 11.58 14.77 -13.54
C ASP A 133 12.82 15.62 -13.82
N PRO A 134 12.69 16.76 -14.52
CA PRO A 134 13.83 17.64 -14.83
C PRO A 134 14.61 18.13 -13.60
N ASN A 135 13.98 18.15 -12.44
CA ASN A 135 14.57 18.61 -11.18
C ASN A 135 15.17 17.47 -10.34
N VAL A 136 15.30 16.27 -10.90
CA VAL A 136 15.93 15.14 -10.18
C VAL A 136 17.41 15.46 -9.91
N ALA A 137 17.79 15.37 -8.65
CA ALA A 137 19.17 15.55 -8.24
C ALA A 137 20.09 14.46 -8.82
N PRO A 138 21.34 14.78 -9.21
CA PRO A 138 22.25 13.83 -9.89
C PRO A 138 22.52 12.55 -9.08
N ASP A 139 22.54 12.59 -7.77
CA ASP A 139 22.73 11.44 -6.89
C ASP A 139 21.57 10.42 -6.98
N ARG A 140 20.39 10.89 -7.39
CA ARG A 140 19.19 10.06 -7.60
C ARG A 140 19.19 9.30 -8.92
N LEU A 141 20.11 9.56 -9.82
CA LEU A 141 20.23 8.79 -11.07
C LEU A 141 20.61 7.32 -10.84
N ASN A 142 21.11 7.00 -9.65
CA ASN A 142 21.42 5.63 -9.21
C ASN A 142 20.24 4.93 -8.52
N ASP A 143 19.08 5.57 -8.34
CA ASP A 143 17.90 4.92 -7.78
C ASP A 143 17.52 3.70 -8.65
N GLU A 144 17.30 2.56 -8.01
CA GLU A 144 16.98 1.28 -8.67
C GLU A 144 15.52 1.27 -9.15
N LEU A 145 15.24 0.80 -10.34
CA LEU A 145 13.88 0.52 -10.79
C LEU A 145 13.39 -0.79 -10.18
N TRP A 146 12.26 -0.74 -9.51
CA TRP A 146 11.53 -1.90 -9.02
C TRP A 146 10.16 -1.98 -9.70
N LEU A 147 9.60 -3.17 -9.78
CA LEU A 147 8.31 -3.36 -10.42
C LEU A 147 7.44 -4.40 -9.70
N MET A 148 6.11 -4.24 -9.87
CA MET A 148 5.13 -5.28 -9.66
C MET A 148 4.52 -5.64 -11.01
N ALA A 149 4.15 -6.90 -11.20
CA ALA A 149 3.57 -7.39 -12.45
C ALA A 149 2.15 -7.90 -12.22
N LEU A 150 1.19 -7.38 -12.99
CA LEU A 150 -0.18 -7.85 -13.03
C LEU A 150 -0.31 -8.99 -14.04
N ALA A 151 -0.76 -10.16 -13.61
CA ALA A 151 -1.04 -11.31 -14.46
C ALA A 151 -2.42 -11.88 -14.10
N GLY A 152 -3.39 -11.68 -15.00
CA GLY A 152 -4.79 -12.02 -14.73
C GLY A 152 -5.35 -11.18 -13.59
N ASP A 153 -5.74 -11.82 -12.50
CA ASP A 153 -6.30 -11.21 -11.29
C ASP A 153 -5.30 -11.13 -10.12
N ARG A 154 -4.01 -11.29 -10.41
CA ARG A 154 -2.95 -11.35 -9.40
C ARG A 154 -1.81 -10.40 -9.70
N VAL A 155 -1.30 -9.75 -8.66
CA VAL A 155 -0.10 -8.91 -8.77
C VAL A 155 1.03 -9.56 -7.98
N ASP A 156 2.10 -9.88 -8.69
CA ASP A 156 3.31 -10.49 -8.14
C ASP A 156 4.46 -9.48 -8.08
N GLY A 157 5.36 -9.70 -7.14
CA GLY A 157 6.52 -8.85 -6.89
C GLY A 157 6.69 -8.52 -5.40
N PRO A 158 7.44 -7.48 -5.03
CA PRO A 158 8.24 -6.63 -5.93
C PRO A 158 9.46 -7.34 -6.51
N VAL A 159 9.79 -7.00 -7.74
CA VAL A 159 10.97 -7.48 -8.42
C VAL A 159 11.96 -6.33 -8.58
N ARG A 160 13.18 -6.56 -8.18
CA ARG A 160 14.29 -5.63 -8.42
C ARG A 160 14.83 -5.86 -9.81
N THR A 161 14.97 -4.81 -10.56
CA THR A 161 15.61 -4.86 -11.88
C THR A 161 17.09 -4.45 -11.77
N SER A 162 17.83 -4.65 -12.85
CA SER A 162 19.18 -4.10 -13.00
C SER A 162 19.18 -2.67 -13.53
N LEU A 163 18.01 -2.08 -13.75
CA LEU A 163 17.87 -0.75 -14.33
C LEU A 163 17.94 0.32 -13.25
N SER A 164 18.68 1.38 -13.54
CA SER A 164 18.73 2.58 -12.71
C SER A 164 17.96 3.74 -13.35
N ARG A 165 17.56 4.71 -12.55
CA ARG A 165 16.84 5.91 -13.00
C ARG A 165 17.53 6.61 -14.15
N GLY A 166 18.88 6.67 -14.14
CA GLY A 166 19.68 7.36 -15.16
C GLY A 166 19.61 6.72 -16.54
N MET A 167 19.24 5.43 -16.64
CA MET A 167 19.12 4.73 -17.91
C MET A 167 17.91 5.15 -18.74
N GLN A 168 16.86 5.67 -18.10
CA GLN A 168 15.59 6.09 -18.70
C GLN A 168 14.86 5.01 -19.50
N GLY A 169 15.29 3.77 -19.40
CA GLY A 169 14.68 2.62 -20.04
C GLY A 169 15.61 1.41 -20.09
N GLY A 170 15.05 0.29 -20.48
CA GLY A 170 15.80 -0.96 -20.67
C GLY A 170 14.90 -2.18 -20.72
N VAL A 171 15.55 -3.32 -20.92
CA VAL A 171 14.87 -4.61 -20.98
C VAL A 171 14.77 -5.21 -19.59
N VAL A 172 13.58 -5.60 -19.22
CA VAL A 172 13.30 -6.40 -18.04
C VAL A 172 13.02 -7.82 -18.52
N ALA A 173 13.83 -8.79 -18.11
CA ALA A 173 13.53 -10.18 -18.38
C ALA A 173 12.13 -10.48 -17.82
N SER A 174 11.30 -11.18 -18.59
CA SER A 174 9.91 -11.44 -18.21
C SER A 174 9.84 -12.12 -16.86
N VAL A 175 9.45 -11.38 -15.86
CA VAL A 175 9.29 -11.88 -14.49
C VAL A 175 8.05 -12.77 -14.39
N VAL A 176 7.07 -12.47 -15.22
CA VAL A 176 5.85 -13.25 -15.38
C VAL A 176 5.48 -13.25 -16.86
N PRO A 177 5.58 -14.38 -17.57
CA PRO A 177 5.28 -14.47 -19.00
C PRO A 177 3.90 -13.96 -19.40
N SER A 178 2.93 -14.03 -18.48
CA SER A 178 1.53 -13.63 -18.68
C SER A 178 1.21 -12.23 -18.14
N ALA A 179 2.21 -11.40 -17.79
CA ALA A 179 1.95 -10.06 -17.30
C ALA A 179 1.22 -9.19 -18.34
N SER A 180 0.14 -8.57 -17.95
CA SER A 180 -0.66 -7.64 -18.77
C SER A 180 -0.39 -6.17 -18.45
N ALA A 181 0.18 -5.90 -17.28
CA ALA A 181 0.55 -4.56 -16.85
C ALA A 181 1.65 -4.61 -15.79
N LEU A 182 2.32 -3.47 -15.62
CA LEU A 182 3.34 -3.26 -14.61
C LEU A 182 3.01 -2.04 -13.75
N TYR A 183 3.51 -2.07 -12.49
CA TYR A 183 3.61 -0.91 -11.63
C TYR A 183 5.09 -0.66 -11.39
N LEU A 184 5.58 0.48 -11.87
CA LEU A 184 6.99 0.85 -11.85
C LEU A 184 7.24 1.90 -10.77
N PHE A 185 8.28 1.73 -9.96
CA PHE A 185 8.68 2.69 -8.95
C PHE A 185 10.17 2.64 -8.69
N PHE A 186 10.72 3.72 -8.15
CA PHE A 186 12.12 3.80 -7.79
C PHE A 186 12.35 3.54 -6.30
N ALA A 187 13.46 2.88 -6.02
CA ALA A 187 14.00 2.67 -4.70
C ALA A 187 15.39 3.29 -4.60
N ALA A 188 15.67 4.04 -3.53
CA ALA A 188 17.03 4.48 -3.25
C ALA A 188 17.96 3.26 -3.05
N PRO A 189 19.25 3.36 -3.37
CA PRO A 189 20.20 2.25 -3.22
C PRO A 189 20.27 1.70 -1.79
N ASP A 190 20.08 2.55 -0.78
CA ASP A 190 20.03 2.17 0.65
C ASP A 190 18.66 1.64 1.08
N ARG A 191 17.65 1.67 0.21
CA ARG A 191 16.26 1.24 0.45
C ARG A 191 15.55 1.96 1.59
N LYS A 192 15.96 3.18 1.90
CA LYS A 192 15.32 4.02 2.91
C LYS A 192 14.33 5.01 2.34
N ALA A 193 14.28 5.14 1.03
CA ALA A 193 13.33 5.98 0.33
C ALA A 193 12.83 5.29 -0.95
N PHE A 194 11.56 5.52 -1.26
CA PHE A 194 10.88 4.98 -2.43
C PHE A 194 10.08 6.08 -3.13
N SER A 195 9.70 5.84 -4.37
CA SER A 195 8.78 6.71 -5.09
C SER A 195 7.36 6.15 -5.07
N PRO A 196 6.34 6.99 -5.31
CA PRO A 196 5.05 6.48 -5.78
C PRO A 196 5.23 5.62 -7.04
N ASP A 197 4.41 4.60 -7.18
CA ASP A 197 4.40 3.77 -8.39
C ASP A 197 3.62 4.41 -9.53
N ARG A 198 3.83 3.87 -10.74
CA ARG A 198 3.12 4.22 -11.97
C ARG A 198 2.67 2.96 -12.67
N PHE A 199 1.40 2.89 -12.94
CA PHE A 199 0.77 1.82 -13.71
C PHE A 199 1.03 2.02 -15.21
N VAL A 200 1.35 0.93 -15.91
CA VAL A 200 1.46 0.88 -17.37
C VAL A 200 0.96 -0.47 -17.87
N ALA A 201 0.07 -0.46 -18.85
CA ALA A 201 -0.34 -1.66 -19.57
C ALA A 201 0.73 -2.07 -20.58
N ILE A 202 0.82 -3.38 -20.88
CA ILE A 202 1.77 -3.97 -21.83
C ILE A 202 1.06 -4.32 -23.13
#